data_cd3fcab71405056d660a3c2b7b2e4756
#
_entry.id   cd3fcab71405056d660a3c2b7b2e4756
#
_cell.length_a   1.000
_cell.length_b   1.000
_cell.length_c   1.000
_cell.angle_alpha   90.00
_cell.angle_beta   90.00
_cell.angle_gamma   90.00
#
_symmetry.space_group_name_H-M   'P 1'
#
loop_
_entity.id
_entity.type
_entity.pdbx_description
1 polymer ?
#
loop_
_entity_poly.entity_id
_entity_poly.type
_entity_poly.pdbx_seq_one_letter_code
_entity_poly.pdbx_strand_id
1 'polypeptide(L)'
;MLIELQDLGKSFGEHEVLKHVTASVERGDRIGIIGANGTGKTTLLRVLCGESLPDAGDAAFAAGATCGYLEQTGHLDPEKDVYETMRLAFQPALDAMAELETLQKQLAADLHNTAITDKITACNAVIDAMDAYNMDTQIKKVLNGMGFPADTWKKKAGVLSGGEQTRLRLARLLLERPDILILDEPTNHLDLETMDWLGTYLKAYRGAVLVVSHDRYFLDSVCTRIWELRGKTITTYRGNYSAYLPQREAADERLQKQHDADVEKAAKLQDYIDRNLVRASTTKMAQSRRKQLEKLEITEAPQAEAHQLNFRFEYDIEPYDELVIMKGLTIRIGERTLLEALDYVVHRGDKLIIAGPNGTGKSTLLQVLDGKRRPSGGMVRLGTGAKPGIFVQQQARRAGRVIDAIWNQYPRFTELEVRSHLARFGYRGEEVFKDCATLSGGEMARLRFAELALERPNLMFLDEPTNHLDIFMRETLTDALSAYTGTLLLVTHDRYLMQTLGCPILYLEDGKATFYQNFQKLHDRDTSKQPEPAKQEDKPQKAGYGKEQRRRRAEVRTRLKALETEIEELGAHIVELENEINDPEVLRDHLLLRDKCDELDDSRFHQQELYDEWEKLAEEQDRMDAESDS
;
A
#
# COMPACT_ATOMS: atom_id res chain seq x y z
N MET A 1 12.19 -16.45 -16.22
CA MET A 1 11.03 -15.65 -16.59
C MET A 1 9.79 -16.50 -16.39
N LEU A 2 8.77 -15.98 -15.69
CA LEU A 2 7.52 -16.69 -15.41
C LEU A 2 6.38 -16.22 -16.33
N ILE A 3 6.31 -14.91 -16.60
CA ILE A 3 5.37 -14.30 -17.54
C ILE A 3 6.11 -13.29 -18.40
N GLU A 4 5.77 -13.23 -19.68
CA GLU A 4 6.18 -12.20 -20.61
C GLU A 4 4.98 -11.66 -21.35
N LEU A 5 4.77 -10.35 -21.29
CA LEU A 5 3.74 -9.62 -22.02
C LEU A 5 4.42 -8.85 -23.16
N GLN A 6 3.96 -9.06 -24.38
CA GLN A 6 4.48 -8.37 -25.57
C GLN A 6 3.34 -7.67 -26.30
N ASP A 7 3.39 -6.33 -26.30
CA ASP A 7 2.46 -5.45 -27.01
C ASP A 7 0.98 -5.74 -26.75
N LEU A 8 0.66 -6.10 -25.49
CA LEU A 8 -0.65 -6.59 -25.10
C LEU A 8 -1.70 -5.47 -25.13
N GLY A 9 -2.84 -5.76 -25.76
CA GLY A 9 -4.01 -4.90 -25.80
C GLY A 9 -5.28 -5.64 -25.33
N LYS A 10 -6.18 -4.93 -24.64
CA LYS A 10 -7.48 -5.44 -24.18
C LYS A 10 -8.56 -4.39 -24.26
N SER A 11 -9.70 -4.75 -24.85
CA SER A 11 -10.87 -3.88 -25.04
C SER A 11 -12.14 -4.54 -24.58
N PHE A 12 -13.13 -3.75 -24.16
CA PHE A 12 -14.49 -4.19 -23.89
C PHE A 12 -15.45 -3.37 -24.77
N GLY A 13 -15.91 -3.95 -25.85
CA GLY A 13 -16.67 -3.24 -26.88
C GLY A 13 -15.81 -2.15 -27.53
N GLU A 14 -16.27 -0.91 -27.50
CA GLU A 14 -15.52 0.25 -28.02
C GLU A 14 -14.50 0.83 -27.01
N HIS A 15 -14.50 0.36 -25.76
CA HIS A 15 -13.61 0.85 -24.73
C HIS A 15 -12.31 0.04 -24.67
N GLU A 16 -11.22 0.60 -25.19
CA GLU A 16 -9.88 0.09 -25.02
C GLU A 16 -9.41 0.36 -23.57
N VAL A 17 -9.04 -0.70 -22.86
CA VAL A 17 -8.63 -0.65 -21.44
C VAL A 17 -7.11 -0.76 -21.30
N LEU A 18 -6.48 -1.63 -22.07
CA LEU A 18 -5.03 -1.82 -22.11
C LEU A 18 -4.55 -1.67 -23.55
N LYS A 19 -3.40 -1.01 -23.72
CA LYS A 19 -2.81 -0.73 -25.03
C LYS A 19 -1.28 -0.79 -24.93
N HIS A 20 -0.65 -1.51 -25.86
CA HIS A 20 0.81 -1.60 -25.98
C HIS A 20 1.51 -1.93 -24.64
N VAL A 21 0.92 -2.85 -23.85
CA VAL A 21 1.49 -3.26 -22.58
C VAL A 21 2.61 -4.27 -22.81
N THR A 22 3.84 -3.90 -22.42
CA THR A 22 5.02 -4.78 -22.46
C THR A 22 5.66 -4.83 -21.10
N ALA A 23 5.72 -6.02 -20.50
CA ALA A 23 6.24 -6.24 -19.17
C ALA A 23 6.68 -7.69 -18.94
N SER A 24 7.52 -7.96 -17.96
CA SER A 24 7.97 -9.29 -17.61
C SER A 24 7.97 -9.55 -16.11
N VAL A 25 7.67 -10.78 -15.72
CA VAL A 25 7.69 -11.24 -14.33
C VAL A 25 8.71 -12.37 -14.20
N GLU A 26 9.63 -12.21 -13.26
CA GLU A 26 10.66 -13.20 -12.94
C GLU A 26 10.37 -13.87 -11.59
N ARG A 27 11.01 -15.04 -11.35
CA ARG A 27 10.90 -15.70 -10.05
C ARG A 27 11.55 -14.84 -8.97
N GLY A 28 10.83 -14.63 -7.87
CA GLY A 28 11.28 -13.78 -6.77
C GLY A 28 10.92 -12.29 -6.91
N ASP A 29 10.31 -11.87 -8.03
CA ASP A 29 9.84 -10.50 -8.19
C ASP A 29 8.77 -10.15 -7.14
N ARG A 30 8.80 -8.88 -6.71
CA ARG A 30 7.82 -8.25 -5.81
C ARG A 30 7.32 -6.99 -6.48
N ILE A 31 6.22 -7.12 -7.22
CA ILE A 31 5.70 -6.06 -8.08
C ILE A 31 4.44 -5.46 -7.46
N GLY A 32 4.50 -4.16 -7.18
CA GLY A 32 3.32 -3.38 -6.83
C GLY A 32 2.68 -2.79 -8.07
N ILE A 33 1.38 -3.03 -8.27
CA ILE A 33 0.61 -2.48 -9.40
C ILE A 33 -0.24 -1.32 -8.87
N ILE A 34 0.01 -0.13 -9.38
CA ILE A 34 -0.69 1.10 -8.98
C ILE A 34 -1.36 1.78 -10.18
N GLY A 35 -2.33 2.63 -9.89
CA GLY A 35 -3.09 3.40 -10.88
C GLY A 35 -4.44 3.81 -10.31
N ALA A 36 -5.07 4.82 -10.92
CA ALA A 36 -6.38 5.28 -10.51
C ALA A 36 -7.46 4.17 -10.62
N ASN A 37 -8.59 4.36 -9.97
CA ASN A 37 -9.70 3.43 -10.11
C ASN A 37 -10.24 3.45 -11.56
N GLY A 38 -10.56 2.27 -12.10
CA GLY A 38 -11.06 2.13 -13.46
C GLY A 38 -9.98 2.11 -14.56
N THR A 39 -8.69 2.19 -14.24
CA THR A 39 -7.60 2.15 -15.25
C THR A 39 -7.36 0.77 -15.86
N GLY A 40 -7.99 -0.29 -15.35
CA GLY A 40 -7.83 -1.64 -15.89
C GLY A 40 -6.90 -2.55 -15.08
N LYS A 41 -6.57 -2.21 -13.82
CA LYS A 41 -5.74 -3.06 -12.93
C LYS A 41 -6.26 -4.49 -12.84
N THR A 42 -7.53 -4.67 -12.48
CA THR A 42 -8.17 -6.00 -12.39
C THR A 42 -8.22 -6.72 -13.74
N THR A 43 -8.39 -6.00 -14.86
CA THR A 43 -8.32 -6.57 -16.21
C THR A 43 -6.92 -7.12 -16.50
N LEU A 44 -5.87 -6.35 -16.16
CA LEU A 44 -4.50 -6.80 -16.29
C LEU A 44 -4.25 -8.06 -15.45
N LEU A 45 -4.71 -8.08 -14.18
CA LEU A 45 -4.57 -9.26 -13.32
C LEU A 45 -5.22 -10.50 -13.90
N ARG A 46 -6.42 -10.38 -14.46
CA ARG A 46 -7.12 -11.50 -15.12
C ARG A 46 -6.38 -12.03 -16.35
N VAL A 47 -5.73 -11.14 -17.10
CA VAL A 47 -4.85 -11.59 -18.21
C VAL A 47 -3.63 -12.31 -17.68
N LEU A 48 -3.01 -11.79 -16.62
CA LEU A 48 -1.84 -12.40 -15.96
C LEU A 48 -2.17 -13.75 -15.29
N CYS A 49 -3.43 -14.01 -14.94
CA CYS A 49 -3.90 -15.31 -14.44
C CYS A 49 -4.29 -16.29 -15.55
N GLY A 50 -4.34 -15.83 -16.80
CA GLY A 50 -4.86 -16.64 -17.92
C GLY A 50 -6.38 -16.77 -17.98
N GLU A 51 -7.13 -16.03 -17.14
CA GLU A 51 -8.59 -16.03 -17.12
C GLU A 51 -9.20 -15.24 -18.29
N SER A 52 -8.45 -14.25 -18.81
CA SER A 52 -8.85 -13.43 -19.94
C SER A 52 -7.78 -13.43 -21.01
N LEU A 53 -8.15 -13.75 -22.24
CA LEU A 53 -7.23 -13.66 -23.36
C LEU A 53 -7.06 -12.19 -23.79
N PRO A 54 -5.85 -11.77 -24.20
CA PRO A 54 -5.64 -10.47 -24.83
C PRO A 54 -6.35 -10.40 -26.18
N ASP A 55 -6.72 -9.20 -26.61
CA ASP A 55 -7.32 -8.96 -27.94
C ASP A 55 -6.25 -8.62 -28.97
N ALA A 56 -5.07 -8.14 -28.51
CA ALA A 56 -3.89 -7.89 -29.34
C ALA A 56 -2.61 -8.21 -28.54
N GLY A 57 -1.53 -8.55 -29.24
CA GLY A 57 -0.29 -8.95 -28.61
C GLY A 57 -0.35 -10.34 -27.96
N ASP A 58 0.69 -10.68 -27.21
CA ASP A 58 0.85 -12.01 -26.62
C ASP A 58 1.15 -11.94 -25.13
N ALA A 59 0.65 -12.97 -24.40
CA ALA A 59 1.00 -13.23 -23.02
C ALA A 59 1.55 -14.66 -22.90
N ALA A 60 2.85 -14.80 -22.76
CA ALA A 60 3.54 -16.07 -22.65
C ALA A 60 3.78 -16.44 -21.18
N PHE A 61 3.43 -17.69 -20.82
CA PHE A 61 3.62 -18.24 -19.49
C PHE A 61 4.68 -19.34 -19.51
N ALA A 62 5.49 -19.42 -18.48
CA ALA A 62 6.44 -20.53 -18.33
C ALA A 62 5.69 -21.87 -18.25
N ALA A 63 6.20 -22.89 -18.95
CA ALA A 63 5.58 -24.21 -18.96
C ALA A 63 5.53 -24.80 -17.53
N GLY A 64 4.35 -25.18 -17.08
CA GLY A 64 4.12 -25.77 -15.76
C GLY A 64 4.12 -24.78 -14.59
N ALA A 65 4.25 -23.47 -14.84
CA ALA A 65 4.13 -22.48 -13.76
C ALA A 65 2.67 -22.41 -13.25
N THR A 66 2.55 -22.44 -11.93
CA THR A 66 1.25 -22.31 -11.24
C THR A 66 0.96 -20.85 -10.91
N CYS A 67 -0.28 -20.41 -11.17
CA CYS A 67 -0.76 -19.08 -10.84
C CYS A 67 -1.86 -19.17 -9.78
N GLY A 68 -1.74 -18.39 -8.73
CA GLY A 68 -2.78 -18.25 -7.70
C GLY A 68 -3.28 -16.82 -7.65
N TYR A 69 -4.57 -16.65 -7.79
CA TYR A 69 -5.22 -15.34 -7.78
C TYR A 69 -6.25 -15.22 -6.67
N LEU A 70 -6.12 -14.18 -5.87
CA LEU A 70 -7.12 -13.84 -4.85
C LEU A 70 -8.21 -12.98 -5.47
N GLU A 71 -9.29 -13.63 -5.91
CA GLU A 71 -10.50 -12.92 -6.35
C GLU A 71 -11.29 -12.33 -5.19
N GLN A 72 -11.94 -11.19 -5.44
CA GLN A 72 -12.86 -10.58 -4.47
C GLN A 72 -14.11 -11.46 -4.22
N THR A 73 -14.49 -12.35 -5.16
CA THR A 73 -15.76 -13.10 -5.18
C THR A 73 -15.64 -14.62 -5.15
N GLY A 74 -14.47 -15.20 -4.86
CA GLY A 74 -14.28 -16.66 -4.82
C GLY A 74 -15.18 -17.35 -3.76
N HIS A 75 -15.67 -18.55 -4.06
CA HIS A 75 -16.56 -19.31 -3.17
C HIS A 75 -15.77 -20.19 -2.20
N LEU A 76 -16.11 -20.09 -0.91
CA LEU A 76 -15.76 -21.08 0.10
C LEU A 76 -16.93 -22.04 0.26
N ASP A 77 -16.63 -23.32 0.54
CA ASP A 77 -17.67 -24.27 0.92
C ASP A 77 -18.22 -23.87 2.32
N PRO A 78 -19.49 -23.43 2.40
CA PRO A 78 -20.05 -22.92 3.66
C PRO A 78 -20.17 -23.97 4.76
N GLU A 79 -20.18 -25.26 4.39
CA GLU A 79 -20.37 -26.37 5.33
C GLU A 79 -19.04 -26.82 6.00
N LYS A 80 -17.89 -26.56 5.35
CA LYS A 80 -16.58 -26.89 5.91
C LYS A 80 -16.19 -25.90 6.99
N ASP A 81 -15.49 -26.40 8.00
CA ASP A 81 -14.90 -25.53 9.00
C ASP A 81 -13.63 -24.81 8.48
N VAL A 82 -13.17 -23.81 9.25
CA VAL A 82 -11.99 -23.03 8.91
C VAL A 82 -10.77 -23.93 8.72
N TYR A 83 -10.55 -24.89 9.59
CA TYR A 83 -9.39 -25.77 9.54
C TYR A 83 -9.47 -26.75 8.36
N GLU A 84 -10.63 -27.34 8.09
CA GLU A 84 -10.87 -28.20 6.93
C GLU A 84 -10.66 -27.44 5.62
N THR A 85 -11.11 -26.18 5.56
CA THR A 85 -10.89 -25.30 4.39
C THR A 85 -9.39 -25.08 4.13
N MET A 86 -8.58 -24.93 5.16
CA MET A 86 -7.14 -24.78 5.02
C MET A 86 -6.45 -26.10 4.59
N ARG A 87 -6.95 -27.26 5.02
CA ARG A 87 -6.44 -28.56 4.59
C ARG A 87 -6.60 -28.79 3.08
N LEU A 88 -7.59 -28.17 2.44
CA LEU A 88 -7.78 -28.29 0.99
C LEU A 88 -6.58 -27.75 0.19
N ALA A 89 -5.79 -26.83 0.75
CA ALA A 89 -4.55 -26.37 0.12
C ALA A 89 -3.53 -27.53 -0.08
N PHE A 90 -3.61 -28.58 0.73
CA PHE A 90 -2.75 -29.75 0.66
C PHE A 90 -3.39 -30.93 -0.05
N GLN A 91 -4.54 -30.75 -0.71
CA GLN A 91 -5.25 -31.84 -1.37
C GLN A 91 -4.36 -32.67 -2.31
N PRO A 92 -3.51 -32.08 -3.18
CA PRO A 92 -2.61 -32.85 -4.05
C PRO A 92 -1.64 -33.74 -3.26
N ALA A 93 -1.13 -33.28 -2.11
CA ALA A 93 -0.24 -34.06 -1.28
C ALA A 93 -0.99 -35.14 -0.50
N LEU A 94 -2.23 -34.87 -0.05
CA LEU A 94 -3.08 -35.86 0.60
C LEU A 94 -3.47 -36.99 -0.36
N ASP A 95 -3.78 -36.66 -1.60
CA ASP A 95 -4.06 -37.64 -2.66
C ASP A 95 -2.81 -38.48 -2.98
N ALA A 96 -1.63 -37.83 -3.07
CA ALA A 96 -0.36 -38.51 -3.26
C ALA A 96 0.00 -39.44 -2.08
N MET A 97 -0.31 -39.07 -0.84
CA MET A 97 -0.13 -39.93 0.33
C MET A 97 -1.04 -41.18 0.27
N ALA A 98 -2.29 -41.01 -0.12
CA ALA A 98 -3.23 -42.10 -0.28
C ALA A 98 -2.81 -43.07 -1.42
N GLU A 99 -2.34 -42.48 -2.54
CA GLU A 99 -1.79 -43.29 -3.66
C GLU A 99 -0.50 -44.01 -3.24
N LEU A 100 0.39 -43.35 -2.52
CA LEU A 100 1.63 -43.94 -2.01
C LEU A 100 1.38 -45.19 -1.17
N GLU A 101 0.38 -45.16 -0.27
CA GLU A 101 0.00 -46.31 0.55
C GLU A 101 -0.48 -47.50 -0.32
N THR A 102 -1.25 -47.21 -1.37
CA THR A 102 -1.69 -48.26 -2.32
C THR A 102 -0.55 -48.81 -3.17
N LEU A 103 0.34 -47.94 -3.63
CA LEU A 103 1.53 -48.37 -4.42
C LEU A 103 2.53 -49.17 -3.57
N GLN A 104 2.71 -48.85 -2.30
CA GLN A 104 3.56 -49.62 -1.40
C GLN A 104 3.01 -51.05 -1.18
N LYS A 105 1.69 -51.21 -1.06
CA LYS A 105 1.05 -52.52 -0.98
C LYS A 105 1.25 -53.34 -2.28
N GLN A 106 1.17 -52.69 -3.45
CA GLN A 106 1.41 -53.30 -4.76
C GLN A 106 2.89 -53.69 -4.95
N LEU A 107 3.82 -52.83 -4.55
CA LEU A 107 5.27 -53.11 -4.63
C LEU A 107 5.68 -54.29 -3.74
N ALA A 108 5.02 -54.46 -2.58
CA ALA A 108 5.25 -55.61 -1.70
C ALA A 108 4.85 -56.95 -2.38
N ALA A 109 3.93 -56.93 -3.35
CA ALA A 109 3.51 -58.08 -4.13
C ALA A 109 4.39 -58.34 -5.39
N ASP A 110 5.03 -57.26 -5.94
CA ASP A 110 5.92 -57.32 -7.11
C ASP A 110 7.13 -56.40 -6.94
N LEU A 111 8.17 -56.90 -6.27
CA LEU A 111 9.38 -56.17 -5.84
C LEU A 111 10.23 -55.62 -7.00
N HIS A 112 10.02 -56.05 -8.24
CA HIS A 112 10.85 -55.64 -9.39
C HIS A 112 10.15 -54.71 -10.37
N ASN A 113 8.97 -54.20 -10.04
CA ASN A 113 8.20 -53.34 -10.92
C ASN A 113 8.71 -51.90 -10.89
N THR A 114 9.54 -51.54 -11.88
CA THR A 114 10.11 -50.19 -12.01
C THR A 114 9.03 -49.10 -12.19
N ALA A 115 7.92 -49.40 -12.87
CA ALA A 115 6.84 -48.47 -13.07
C ALA A 115 6.13 -48.06 -11.75
N ILE A 116 6.06 -49.00 -10.77
CA ILE A 116 5.54 -48.71 -9.43
C ILE A 116 6.53 -47.83 -8.66
N THR A 117 7.83 -48.14 -8.77
CA THR A 117 8.89 -47.35 -8.11
C THR A 117 8.95 -45.92 -8.62
N ASP A 118 8.79 -45.71 -9.93
CA ASP A 118 8.74 -44.35 -10.53
C ASP A 118 7.52 -43.55 -10.02
N LYS A 119 6.36 -44.19 -9.89
CA LYS A 119 5.15 -43.54 -9.32
C LYS A 119 5.34 -43.21 -7.84
N ILE A 120 5.95 -44.10 -7.05
CA ILE A 120 6.28 -43.83 -5.64
C ILE A 120 7.20 -42.62 -5.53
N THR A 121 8.19 -42.51 -6.40
CA THR A 121 9.11 -41.38 -6.44
C THR A 121 8.36 -40.08 -6.78
N ALA A 122 7.45 -40.12 -7.74
CA ALA A 122 6.60 -38.98 -8.09
C ALA A 122 5.68 -38.54 -6.93
N CYS A 123 5.04 -39.50 -6.24
CA CYS A 123 4.21 -39.18 -5.07
C CYS A 123 5.04 -38.54 -3.95
N ASN A 124 6.21 -39.09 -3.63
CA ASN A 124 7.12 -38.53 -2.63
C ASN A 124 7.56 -37.11 -3.02
N ALA A 125 7.87 -36.84 -4.29
CA ALA A 125 8.23 -35.51 -4.75
C ALA A 125 7.12 -34.49 -4.52
N VAL A 126 5.85 -34.85 -4.70
CA VAL A 126 4.69 -33.96 -4.42
C VAL A 126 4.56 -33.72 -2.91
N ILE A 127 4.68 -34.78 -2.09
CA ILE A 127 4.58 -34.71 -0.63
C ILE A 127 5.68 -33.80 -0.05
N ASP A 128 6.91 -33.97 -0.53
CA ASP A 128 8.09 -33.21 -0.08
C ASP A 128 8.00 -31.74 -0.58
N ALA A 129 7.58 -31.50 -1.82
CA ALA A 129 7.43 -30.16 -2.38
C ALA A 129 6.44 -29.30 -1.57
N MET A 130 5.38 -29.91 -1.05
CA MET A 130 4.37 -29.24 -0.22
C MET A 130 4.71 -29.27 1.28
N ASP A 131 5.79 -29.97 1.69
CA ASP A 131 6.15 -30.20 3.10
C ASP A 131 4.93 -30.71 3.91
N ALA A 132 4.23 -31.70 3.34
CA ALA A 132 2.93 -32.14 3.82
C ALA A 132 2.97 -32.82 5.21
N TYR A 133 4.12 -33.35 5.63
CA TYR A 133 4.30 -33.89 6.98
C TYR A 133 4.20 -32.80 8.07
N ASN A 134 4.49 -31.54 7.74
CA ASN A 134 4.36 -30.39 8.62
C ASN A 134 3.08 -29.59 8.40
N MET A 135 2.10 -30.14 7.65
CA MET A 135 0.84 -29.47 7.25
C MET A 135 0.14 -28.80 8.44
N ASP A 136 -0.05 -29.51 9.54
CA ASP A 136 -0.75 -28.99 10.72
C ASP A 136 -0.05 -27.76 11.32
N THR A 137 1.28 -27.78 11.35
CA THR A 137 2.08 -26.66 11.85
C THR A 137 1.98 -25.44 10.92
N GLN A 138 2.01 -25.68 9.61
CA GLN A 138 1.87 -24.63 8.59
C GLN A 138 0.47 -23.99 8.65
N ILE A 139 -0.59 -24.81 8.71
CA ILE A 139 -1.98 -24.35 8.85
C ILE A 139 -2.12 -23.47 10.09
N LYS A 140 -1.65 -23.94 11.25
CA LYS A 140 -1.71 -23.17 12.51
C LYS A 140 -0.95 -21.85 12.43
N LYS A 141 0.25 -21.87 11.82
CA LYS A 141 1.07 -20.66 11.63
C LYS A 141 0.36 -19.63 10.77
N VAL A 142 -0.23 -20.05 9.65
CA VAL A 142 -0.93 -19.13 8.73
C VAL A 142 -2.24 -18.65 9.35
N LEU A 143 -3.04 -19.51 9.99
CA LEU A 143 -4.29 -19.11 10.65
C LEU A 143 -4.04 -18.08 11.75
N ASN A 144 -3.06 -18.32 12.62
CA ASN A 144 -2.70 -17.38 13.68
C ASN A 144 -2.23 -16.04 13.09
N GLY A 145 -1.36 -16.07 12.07
CA GLY A 145 -0.87 -14.86 11.40
C GLY A 145 -1.96 -14.07 10.68
N MET A 146 -2.99 -14.75 10.19
CA MET A 146 -4.16 -14.12 9.56
C MET A 146 -5.27 -13.75 10.55
N GLY A 147 -4.99 -13.77 11.86
CA GLY A 147 -5.91 -13.32 12.90
C GLY A 147 -7.09 -14.26 13.13
N PHE A 148 -6.91 -15.58 12.95
CA PHE A 148 -7.88 -16.61 13.32
C PHE A 148 -7.43 -17.30 14.61
N PRO A 149 -7.98 -16.93 15.77
CA PRO A 149 -7.66 -17.58 17.04
C PRO A 149 -8.19 -19.04 17.08
N ALA A 150 -7.57 -19.87 17.88
CA ALA A 150 -7.79 -21.32 17.90
C ALA A 150 -9.26 -21.75 18.16
N ASP A 151 -10.01 -20.95 18.91
CA ASP A 151 -11.44 -21.16 19.17
C ASP A 151 -12.33 -20.98 17.92
N THR A 152 -11.82 -20.29 16.89
CA THR A 152 -12.55 -20.05 15.64
C THR A 152 -12.35 -21.16 14.61
N TRP A 153 -11.33 -22.02 14.75
CA TRP A 153 -10.96 -23.00 13.71
C TRP A 153 -12.03 -24.04 13.39
N LYS A 154 -12.91 -24.33 14.37
CA LYS A 154 -14.05 -25.25 14.20
C LYS A 154 -15.33 -24.55 13.73
N LYS A 155 -15.30 -23.24 13.51
CA LYS A 155 -16.47 -22.51 12.99
C LYS A 155 -16.61 -22.81 11.50
N LYS A 156 -17.85 -22.99 11.03
CA LYS A 156 -18.13 -23.17 9.61
C LYS A 156 -17.80 -21.90 8.83
N ALA A 157 -17.23 -22.04 7.63
CA ALA A 157 -16.87 -20.91 6.78
C ALA A 157 -18.09 -20.04 6.40
N GLY A 158 -19.27 -20.63 6.30
CA GLY A 158 -20.51 -19.91 6.00
C GLY A 158 -20.99 -18.95 7.12
N VAL A 159 -20.51 -19.11 8.35
CA VAL A 159 -20.88 -18.24 9.48
C VAL A 159 -19.94 -17.03 9.60
N LEU A 160 -18.81 -17.05 8.90
CA LEU A 160 -17.82 -15.98 8.90
C LEU A 160 -18.36 -14.73 8.19
N SER A 161 -17.97 -13.56 8.69
CA SER A 161 -18.21 -12.30 7.98
C SER A 161 -17.49 -12.26 6.61
N GLY A 162 -17.94 -11.42 5.70
CA GLY A 162 -17.32 -11.30 4.37
C GLY A 162 -15.80 -11.01 4.42
N GLY A 163 -15.37 -10.16 5.35
CA GLY A 163 -13.95 -9.89 5.57
C GLY A 163 -13.17 -11.09 6.10
N GLU A 164 -13.75 -11.87 7.03
CA GLU A 164 -13.16 -13.11 7.53
C GLU A 164 -13.08 -14.17 6.43
N GLN A 165 -14.09 -14.28 5.57
CA GLN A 165 -14.06 -15.19 4.41
C GLN A 165 -12.96 -14.82 3.43
N THR A 166 -12.76 -13.53 3.17
CA THR A 166 -11.66 -13.05 2.30
C THR A 166 -10.29 -13.35 2.92
N ARG A 167 -10.12 -13.14 4.23
CA ARG A 167 -8.91 -13.51 4.95
C ARG A 167 -8.64 -15.03 4.93
N LEU A 168 -9.69 -15.85 5.04
CA LEU A 168 -9.54 -17.31 4.98
C LEU A 168 -9.12 -17.78 3.58
N ARG A 169 -9.68 -17.17 2.52
CA ARG A 169 -9.27 -17.45 1.12
C ARG A 169 -7.81 -17.08 0.91
N LEU A 170 -7.41 -15.88 1.37
CA LEU A 170 -6.01 -15.47 1.29
C LEU A 170 -5.10 -16.45 2.05
N ALA A 171 -5.47 -16.83 3.27
CA ALA A 171 -4.72 -17.79 4.07
C ALA A 171 -4.52 -19.13 3.34
N ARG A 172 -5.57 -19.66 2.73
CA ARG A 172 -5.52 -20.88 1.92
C ARG A 172 -4.59 -20.73 0.72
N LEU A 173 -4.72 -19.63 -0.03
CA LEU A 173 -3.89 -19.35 -1.20
C LEU A 173 -2.39 -19.26 -0.84
N LEU A 174 -2.06 -18.69 0.32
CA LEU A 174 -0.68 -18.64 0.82
C LEU A 174 -0.10 -20.03 1.10
N LEU A 175 -0.92 -21.00 1.53
CA LEU A 175 -0.49 -22.39 1.76
C LEU A 175 -0.32 -23.16 0.44
N GLU A 176 -1.09 -22.86 -0.59
CA GLU A 176 -1.00 -23.48 -1.93
C GLU A 176 0.35 -23.19 -2.61
N ARG A 177 1.02 -22.09 -2.23
CA ARG A 177 2.36 -21.67 -2.69
C ARG A 177 2.56 -21.68 -4.20
N PRO A 178 1.70 -21.03 -5.01
CA PRO A 178 1.88 -20.97 -6.45
C PRO A 178 3.19 -20.27 -6.85
N ASP A 179 3.72 -20.55 -8.06
CA ASP A 179 4.91 -19.87 -8.59
C ASP A 179 4.67 -18.38 -8.79
N ILE A 180 3.44 -17.99 -9.09
CA ILE A 180 2.99 -16.61 -9.27
C ILE A 180 1.79 -16.37 -8.36
N LEU A 181 1.96 -15.50 -7.39
CA LEU A 181 0.91 -15.10 -6.45
C LEU A 181 0.40 -13.70 -6.82
N ILE A 182 -0.87 -13.60 -7.18
CA ILE A 182 -1.52 -12.35 -7.56
C ILE A 182 -2.56 -11.98 -6.51
N LEU A 183 -2.41 -10.78 -5.94
CA LEU A 183 -3.25 -10.28 -4.86
C LEU A 183 -3.90 -8.94 -5.27
N ASP A 184 -5.23 -8.92 -5.31
CA ASP A 184 -6.01 -7.71 -5.58
C ASP A 184 -6.55 -7.15 -4.26
N GLU A 185 -5.98 -6.02 -3.80
CA GLU A 185 -6.31 -5.32 -2.57
C GLU A 185 -6.30 -6.23 -1.31
N PRO A 186 -5.19 -6.98 -1.05
CA PRO A 186 -5.15 -7.93 0.06
C PRO A 186 -5.20 -7.27 1.44
N THR A 187 -4.88 -5.98 1.52
CA THR A 187 -4.87 -5.18 2.76
C THR A 187 -6.26 -4.77 3.22
N ASN A 188 -7.27 -4.83 2.34
CA ASN A 188 -8.63 -4.53 2.72
C ASN A 188 -9.13 -5.52 3.78
N HIS A 189 -9.73 -5.00 4.84
CA HIS A 189 -10.25 -5.77 5.99
C HIS A 189 -9.19 -6.44 6.88
N LEU A 190 -7.89 -6.13 6.71
CA LEU A 190 -6.84 -6.54 7.62
C LEU A 190 -6.62 -5.48 8.70
N ASP A 191 -6.35 -5.92 9.91
CA ASP A 191 -5.83 -5.05 10.96
C ASP A 191 -4.31 -4.92 10.87
N LEU A 192 -3.73 -4.01 11.67
CA LEU A 192 -2.32 -3.67 11.60
C LEU A 192 -1.40 -4.89 11.81
N GLU A 193 -1.72 -5.75 12.78
CA GLU A 193 -0.92 -6.93 13.11
C GLU A 193 -0.93 -7.96 11.96
N THR A 194 -2.11 -8.21 11.38
CA THR A 194 -2.27 -9.12 10.24
C THR A 194 -1.54 -8.59 9.00
N MET A 195 -1.57 -7.27 8.75
CA MET A 195 -0.84 -6.65 7.64
C MET A 195 0.68 -6.81 7.80
N ASP A 196 1.23 -6.64 9.00
CA ASP A 196 2.66 -6.83 9.27
C ASP A 196 3.10 -8.27 9.04
N TRP A 197 2.30 -9.19 9.55
CA TRP A 197 2.55 -10.61 9.33
C TRP A 197 2.52 -10.97 7.85
N LEU A 198 1.50 -10.50 7.11
CA LEU A 198 1.38 -10.74 5.67
C LEU A 198 2.59 -10.15 4.91
N GLY A 199 2.98 -8.91 5.22
CA GLY A 199 4.14 -8.26 4.62
C GLY A 199 5.43 -9.07 4.84
N THR A 200 5.64 -9.56 6.06
CA THR A 200 6.79 -10.41 6.40
C THR A 200 6.75 -11.74 5.65
N TYR A 201 5.57 -12.37 5.54
CA TYR A 201 5.38 -13.61 4.80
C TYR A 201 5.69 -13.44 3.31
N LEU A 202 5.18 -12.37 2.68
CA LEU A 202 5.36 -12.09 1.26
C LEU A 202 6.81 -11.73 0.90
N LYS A 203 7.56 -11.07 1.81
CA LYS A 203 9.01 -10.87 1.63
C LYS A 203 9.78 -12.18 1.51
N ALA A 204 9.43 -13.17 2.33
CA ALA A 204 10.06 -14.48 2.35
C ALA A 204 9.50 -15.46 1.30
N TYR A 205 8.50 -15.05 0.51
CA TYR A 205 7.86 -15.91 -0.47
C TYR A 205 8.82 -16.28 -1.60
N ARG A 206 8.87 -17.56 -2.03
CA ARG A 206 9.82 -18.03 -3.04
C ARG A 206 9.42 -17.72 -4.49
N GLY A 207 8.13 -17.67 -4.77
CA GLY A 207 7.58 -17.33 -6.07
C GLY A 207 7.59 -15.82 -6.34
N ALA A 208 7.06 -15.42 -7.49
CA ALA A 208 6.77 -14.01 -7.80
C ALA A 208 5.49 -13.58 -7.07
N VAL A 209 5.47 -12.32 -6.63
CA VAL A 209 4.30 -11.71 -5.99
C VAL A 209 3.93 -10.43 -6.76
N LEU A 210 2.69 -10.37 -7.24
CA LEU A 210 2.09 -9.19 -7.84
C LEU A 210 0.96 -8.72 -6.94
N VAL A 211 1.05 -7.47 -6.51
CA VAL A 211 0.08 -6.89 -5.57
C VAL A 211 -0.51 -5.62 -6.13
N VAL A 212 -1.83 -5.57 -6.27
CA VAL A 212 -2.56 -4.30 -6.36
C VAL A 212 -2.87 -3.87 -4.94
N SER A 213 -2.38 -2.72 -4.53
CA SER A 213 -2.72 -2.15 -3.22
C SER A 213 -2.69 -0.63 -3.27
N HIS A 214 -3.54 -0.04 -2.44
CA HIS A 214 -3.58 1.40 -2.18
C HIS A 214 -2.93 1.77 -0.84
N ASP A 215 -2.34 0.80 -0.14
CA ASP A 215 -1.59 1.02 1.10
C ASP A 215 -0.10 1.22 0.80
N ARG A 216 0.38 2.47 1.00
CA ARG A 216 1.77 2.86 0.74
C ARG A 216 2.75 2.09 1.60
N TYR A 217 2.44 1.96 2.90
CA TYR A 217 3.34 1.27 3.84
C TYR A 217 3.51 -0.19 3.45
N PHE A 218 2.42 -0.84 3.04
CA PHE A 218 2.46 -2.21 2.56
C PHE A 218 3.29 -2.34 1.27
N LEU A 219 3.08 -1.45 0.28
CA LEU A 219 3.87 -1.42 -0.95
C LEU A 219 5.36 -1.18 -0.66
N ASP A 220 5.69 -0.24 0.23
CA ASP A 220 7.08 0.02 0.64
C ASP A 220 7.71 -1.17 1.35
N SER A 221 6.92 -1.89 2.12
CA SER A 221 7.43 -3.04 2.85
C SER A 221 7.67 -4.27 1.97
N VAL A 222 6.87 -4.50 0.92
CA VAL A 222 6.87 -5.75 0.16
C VAL A 222 7.53 -5.59 -1.21
N CYS A 223 7.26 -4.47 -1.92
CA CYS A 223 7.58 -4.35 -3.34
C CYS A 223 9.01 -3.88 -3.59
N THR A 224 9.62 -4.44 -4.63
CA THR A 224 10.94 -4.04 -5.16
C THR A 224 10.86 -3.41 -6.55
N ARG A 225 9.68 -3.48 -7.17
CA ARG A 225 9.35 -2.87 -8.46
C ARG A 225 7.92 -2.37 -8.42
N ILE A 226 7.65 -1.26 -9.09
CA ILE A 226 6.31 -0.69 -9.23
C ILE A 226 5.93 -0.66 -10.72
N TRP A 227 4.75 -1.14 -11.02
CA TRP A 227 4.08 -0.98 -12.31
C TRP A 227 2.99 0.08 -12.17
N GLU A 228 3.18 1.21 -12.80
CA GLU A 228 2.15 2.24 -12.90
C GLU A 228 1.31 2.01 -14.15
N LEU A 229 0.01 1.77 -13.97
CA LEU A 229 -0.96 1.70 -15.05
C LEU A 229 -1.58 3.08 -15.27
N ARG A 230 -1.11 3.78 -16.29
CA ARG A 230 -1.53 5.15 -16.65
C ARG A 230 -1.68 5.26 -18.15
N GLY A 231 -2.75 5.93 -18.63
CA GLY A 231 -2.98 6.09 -20.08
C GLY A 231 -3.12 4.77 -20.85
N LYS A 232 -3.65 3.71 -20.20
CA LYS A 232 -3.82 2.34 -20.75
C LYS A 232 -2.50 1.56 -20.96
N THR A 233 -1.36 2.15 -20.61
CA THR A 233 -0.03 1.55 -20.72
C THR A 233 0.56 1.28 -19.35
N ILE A 234 1.61 0.45 -19.29
CA ILE A 234 2.37 0.19 -18.06
C ILE A 234 3.74 0.85 -18.16
N THR A 235 4.07 1.62 -17.13
CA THR A 235 5.43 2.11 -16.91
C THR A 235 6.02 1.39 -15.71
N THR A 236 7.24 0.86 -15.86
CA THR A 236 7.94 0.12 -14.80
C THR A 236 8.95 1.01 -14.11
N TYR A 237 8.89 1.06 -12.78
CA TYR A 237 9.84 1.79 -11.93
C TYR A 237 10.57 0.81 -11.00
N ARG A 238 11.84 1.09 -10.72
CA ARG A 238 12.65 0.29 -9.79
C ARG A 238 12.52 0.84 -8.37
N GLY A 239 12.49 -0.07 -7.40
CA GLY A 239 12.36 0.25 -6.00
C GLY A 239 10.93 0.08 -5.48
N ASN A 240 10.70 0.50 -4.24
CA ASN A 240 9.42 0.50 -3.57
C ASN A 240 8.59 1.76 -3.93
N TYR A 241 7.47 1.97 -3.27
CA TYR A 241 6.58 3.10 -3.55
C TYR A 241 7.26 4.46 -3.27
N SER A 242 7.99 4.58 -2.17
CA SER A 242 8.73 5.81 -1.83
C SER A 242 9.81 6.16 -2.87
N ALA A 243 10.48 5.14 -3.43
CA ALA A 243 11.47 5.33 -4.49
C ALA A 243 10.83 5.64 -5.86
N TYR A 244 9.58 5.22 -6.08
CA TYR A 244 8.82 5.49 -7.30
C TYR A 244 8.46 6.97 -7.44
N LEU A 245 8.01 7.63 -6.36
CA LEU A 245 7.51 9.01 -6.41
C LEU A 245 8.47 10.00 -7.12
N PRO A 246 9.75 10.14 -6.70
CA PRO A 246 10.67 11.07 -7.36
C PRO A 246 11.00 10.65 -8.80
N GLN A 247 11.01 9.35 -9.12
CA GLN A 247 11.24 8.88 -10.48
C GLN A 247 10.08 9.30 -11.40
N ARG A 248 8.86 9.19 -10.92
CA ARG A 248 7.65 9.61 -11.63
C ARG A 248 7.63 11.12 -11.85
N GLU A 249 7.88 11.92 -10.81
CA GLU A 249 7.93 13.38 -10.92
C GLU A 249 8.96 13.82 -11.98
N ALA A 250 10.15 13.24 -11.94
CA ALA A 250 11.19 13.52 -12.93
C ALA A 250 10.79 13.09 -14.35
N ALA A 251 10.03 11.99 -14.52
CA ALA A 251 9.51 11.55 -15.80
C ALA A 251 8.43 12.50 -16.33
N ASP A 252 7.49 12.91 -15.48
CA ASP A 252 6.42 13.86 -15.82
C ASP A 252 7.00 15.24 -16.19
N GLU A 253 8.00 15.75 -15.46
CA GLU A 253 8.68 16.98 -15.82
C GLU A 253 9.40 16.92 -17.19
N ARG A 254 10.04 15.79 -17.50
CA ARG A 254 10.70 15.60 -18.81
C ARG A 254 9.67 15.60 -19.93
N LEU A 255 8.57 14.88 -19.74
CA LEU A 255 7.47 14.78 -20.70
C LEU A 255 6.82 16.16 -20.93
N GLN A 256 6.62 16.94 -19.87
CA GLN A 256 6.08 18.30 -19.95
C GLN A 256 7.03 19.23 -20.73
N LYS A 257 8.32 19.21 -20.43
CA LYS A 257 9.33 20.00 -21.14
C LYS A 257 9.38 19.66 -22.63
N GLN A 258 9.25 18.37 -22.97
CA GLN A 258 9.22 17.92 -24.35
C GLN A 258 7.94 18.35 -25.07
N HIS A 259 6.77 18.21 -24.42
CA HIS A 259 5.51 18.70 -24.94
C HIS A 259 5.57 20.20 -25.25
N ASP A 260 6.05 21.03 -24.28
CA ASP A 260 6.15 22.48 -24.45
C ASP A 260 7.09 22.84 -25.61
N ALA A 261 8.21 22.14 -25.77
CA ALA A 261 9.13 22.33 -26.86
C ALA A 261 8.50 21.97 -28.23
N ASP A 262 7.74 20.89 -28.31
CA ASP A 262 7.03 20.46 -29.51
C ASP A 262 5.91 21.43 -29.88
N VAL A 263 5.15 21.92 -28.90
CA VAL A 263 4.11 22.96 -29.10
C VAL A 263 4.73 24.25 -29.58
N GLU A 264 5.83 24.71 -28.97
CA GLU A 264 6.54 25.92 -29.42
C GLU A 264 7.07 25.76 -30.84
N LYS A 265 7.63 24.58 -31.20
CA LYS A 265 8.09 24.26 -32.54
C LYS A 265 6.94 24.25 -33.54
N ALA A 266 5.78 23.66 -33.19
CA ALA A 266 4.58 23.68 -34.02
C ALA A 266 4.09 25.11 -34.25
N ALA A 267 4.02 25.93 -33.19
CA ALA A 267 3.62 27.34 -33.28
C ALA A 267 4.57 28.16 -34.19
N LYS A 268 5.88 27.97 -34.08
CA LYS A 268 6.87 28.64 -34.96
C LYS A 268 6.72 28.24 -36.43
N LEU A 269 6.45 26.95 -36.69
CA LEU A 269 6.20 26.47 -38.04
C LEU A 269 4.93 27.06 -38.63
N GLN A 270 3.84 27.09 -37.81
CA GLN A 270 2.56 27.67 -38.22
C GLN A 270 2.67 29.17 -38.51
N ASP A 271 3.30 29.95 -37.63
CA ASP A 271 3.51 31.41 -37.84
C ASP A 271 4.32 31.69 -39.12
N TYR A 272 5.36 30.88 -39.41
CA TYR A 272 6.10 30.97 -40.63
C TYR A 272 5.23 30.69 -41.87
N ILE A 273 4.39 29.67 -41.83
CA ILE A 273 3.49 29.29 -42.92
C ILE A 273 2.51 30.44 -43.17
N ASP A 274 1.85 30.98 -42.12
CA ASP A 274 0.84 32.03 -42.22
C ASP A 274 1.40 33.32 -42.83
N ARG A 275 2.63 33.69 -42.47
CA ARG A 275 3.30 34.89 -43.03
C ARG A 275 3.81 34.72 -44.44
N ASN A 276 4.09 33.52 -44.90
CA ASN A 276 4.83 33.28 -46.16
C ASN A 276 4.03 32.51 -47.22
N LEU A 277 2.82 32.02 -46.92
CA LEU A 277 2.03 31.21 -47.86
C LEU A 277 1.55 32.03 -49.06
N VAL A 278 1.28 33.33 -48.88
CA VAL A 278 0.68 34.22 -49.90
C VAL A 278 1.74 34.81 -50.86
N ARG A 279 2.99 34.79 -50.51
CA ARG A 279 4.07 35.39 -51.32
C ARG A 279 4.67 34.38 -52.33
N ALA A 280 4.61 34.66 -53.63
CA ALA A 280 5.06 33.73 -54.67
C ALA A 280 6.52 33.26 -54.52
N SER A 281 7.42 34.11 -54.01
CA SER A 281 8.84 33.76 -53.78
C SER A 281 9.08 32.81 -52.61
N THR A 282 8.20 32.77 -51.63
CA THR A 282 8.36 31.97 -50.39
C THR A 282 7.40 30.78 -50.29
N THR A 283 6.45 30.64 -51.22
CA THR A 283 5.40 29.59 -51.22
C THR A 283 6.00 28.18 -51.15
N LYS A 284 7.07 27.88 -51.88
CA LYS A 284 7.74 26.55 -51.84
C LYS A 284 8.29 26.22 -50.44
N MET A 285 8.89 27.21 -49.78
CA MET A 285 9.42 27.04 -48.42
C MET A 285 8.26 26.91 -47.40
N ALA A 286 7.18 27.67 -47.53
CA ALA A 286 5.99 27.54 -46.69
C ALA A 286 5.34 26.17 -46.86
N GLN A 287 5.25 25.62 -48.08
CA GLN A 287 4.76 24.25 -48.33
C GLN A 287 5.67 23.18 -47.70
N SER A 288 7.00 23.38 -47.76
CA SER A 288 7.95 22.47 -47.09
C SER A 288 7.76 22.47 -45.57
N ARG A 289 7.58 23.66 -44.96
CA ARG A 289 7.31 23.81 -43.54
C ARG A 289 5.96 23.23 -43.13
N ARG A 290 4.94 23.33 -43.99
CA ARG A 290 3.64 22.68 -43.77
C ARG A 290 3.77 21.16 -43.72
N LYS A 291 4.53 20.56 -44.63
CA LYS A 291 4.82 19.12 -44.60
C LYS A 291 5.59 18.70 -43.33
N GLN A 292 6.47 19.59 -42.83
CA GLN A 292 7.16 19.36 -41.56
C GLN A 292 6.20 19.40 -40.37
N LEU A 293 5.23 20.35 -40.36
CA LEU A 293 4.21 20.46 -39.36
C LEU A 293 3.26 19.25 -39.37
N GLU A 294 2.84 18.80 -40.56
CA GLU A 294 2.00 17.61 -40.74
C GLU A 294 2.66 16.30 -40.25
N LYS A 295 4.01 16.26 -40.27
CA LYS A 295 4.82 15.13 -39.77
C LYS A 295 5.27 15.28 -38.33
N LEU A 296 5.04 16.43 -37.71
CA LEU A 296 5.44 16.67 -36.32
C LEU A 296 4.43 15.98 -35.41
N GLU A 297 4.85 14.90 -34.79
CA GLU A 297 4.11 14.28 -33.70
C GLU A 297 4.37 15.10 -32.45
N ILE A 298 3.35 15.80 -31.98
CA ILE A 298 3.41 16.53 -30.70
C ILE A 298 3.31 15.50 -29.59
N THR A 299 4.33 15.43 -28.77
CA THR A 299 4.32 14.58 -27.58
C THR A 299 3.10 14.96 -26.72
N GLU A 300 2.30 13.98 -26.32
CA GLU A 300 1.17 14.25 -25.42
C GLU A 300 1.68 14.82 -24.11
N ALA A 301 1.04 15.88 -23.63
CA ALA A 301 1.34 16.39 -22.29
C ALA A 301 1.17 15.25 -21.26
N PRO A 302 1.95 15.24 -20.17
CA PRO A 302 1.67 14.34 -19.07
C PRO A 302 0.18 14.45 -18.79
N GLN A 303 -0.54 13.33 -18.82
CA GLN A 303 -1.94 13.37 -18.46
C GLN A 303 -1.99 13.98 -17.07
N ALA A 304 -2.41 15.26 -16.98
CA ALA A 304 -2.73 15.85 -15.71
C ALA A 304 -3.63 14.83 -15.04
N GLU A 305 -3.17 14.31 -13.92
CA GLU A 305 -3.98 13.34 -13.20
C GLU A 305 -5.38 13.93 -13.16
N ALA A 306 -6.35 13.17 -13.66
CA ALA A 306 -7.75 13.59 -13.65
C ALA A 306 -8.21 13.93 -12.22
N HIS A 307 -7.30 13.91 -11.27
CA HIS A 307 -7.49 13.88 -9.85
C HIS A 307 -6.52 14.78 -9.06
N GLN A 308 -6.19 15.96 -9.53
CA GLN A 308 -5.88 17.02 -8.56
C GLN A 308 -7.22 17.37 -7.87
N LEU A 309 -7.67 16.41 -7.05
CA LEU A 309 -8.78 16.63 -6.15
C LEU A 309 -8.27 17.66 -5.14
N ASN A 310 -9.00 18.73 -4.98
CA ASN A 310 -8.65 19.77 -4.02
C ASN A 310 -9.91 20.16 -3.26
N PHE A 311 -10.12 19.53 -2.14
CA PHE A 311 -11.21 19.85 -1.24
C PHE A 311 -10.68 20.07 0.18
N ARG A 312 -11.42 20.86 0.94
CA ARG A 312 -11.15 21.14 2.35
C ARG A 312 -12.44 20.99 3.13
N PHE A 313 -12.28 20.63 4.39
CA PHE A 313 -13.38 20.63 5.33
C PHE A 313 -13.30 21.91 6.17
N GLU A 314 -14.43 22.56 6.33
CA GLU A 314 -14.59 23.78 7.12
C GLU A 314 -15.81 23.62 8.02
N TYR A 315 -15.92 24.43 9.06
CA TYR A 315 -17.12 24.50 9.89
C TYR A 315 -17.55 25.96 10.12
N ASP A 316 -18.87 26.16 10.36
CA ASP A 316 -19.43 27.50 10.50
C ASP A 316 -19.64 27.89 11.96
N ILE A 317 -19.89 26.92 12.85
CA ILE A 317 -20.28 27.14 14.24
C ILE A 317 -19.14 26.73 15.13
N GLU A 318 -18.61 27.66 15.90
CA GLU A 318 -17.61 27.37 16.90
C GLU A 318 -18.28 26.72 18.13
N PRO A 319 -17.94 25.46 18.47
CA PRO A 319 -18.56 24.76 19.58
C PRO A 319 -17.93 25.16 20.91
N TYR A 320 -18.58 24.78 22.02
CA TYR A 320 -17.96 24.84 23.34
C TYR A 320 -16.79 23.86 23.45
N ASP A 321 -15.98 24.01 24.50
CA ASP A 321 -14.71 23.26 24.62
C ASP A 321 -14.92 21.75 24.77
N GLU A 322 -15.81 21.30 25.66
CA GLU A 322 -16.10 19.87 25.86
C GLU A 322 -17.11 19.39 24.81
N LEU A 323 -16.64 18.66 23.78
CA LEU A 323 -17.49 18.24 22.66
C LEU A 323 -18.08 16.85 22.79
N VAL A 324 -17.32 15.89 23.34
CA VAL A 324 -17.81 14.53 23.61
C VAL A 324 -17.39 14.12 25.00
N ILE A 325 -18.35 13.88 25.87
CA ILE A 325 -18.11 13.51 27.26
C ILE A 325 -18.53 12.05 27.42
N MET A 326 -17.58 11.18 27.75
CA MET A 326 -17.78 9.77 28.06
C MET A 326 -17.50 9.54 29.56
N LYS A 327 -18.46 8.98 30.30
CA LYS A 327 -18.30 8.66 31.72
C LYS A 327 -18.75 7.22 32.01
N GLY A 328 -17.80 6.39 32.47
CA GLY A 328 -18.01 4.99 32.74
C GLY A 328 -18.56 4.20 31.55
N LEU A 329 -18.23 4.64 30.32
CA LEU A 329 -18.80 4.10 29.10
C LEU A 329 -18.48 2.62 28.94
N THR A 330 -19.52 1.80 28.93
CA THR A 330 -19.43 0.36 28.75
C THR A 330 -20.26 -0.05 27.54
N ILE A 331 -19.67 -0.86 26.66
CA ILE A 331 -20.31 -1.36 25.43
C ILE A 331 -20.25 -2.88 25.43
N ARG A 332 -21.43 -3.53 25.27
CA ARG A 332 -21.56 -4.98 25.15
C ARG A 332 -22.38 -5.37 23.92
N ILE A 333 -22.07 -6.53 23.36
CA ILE A 333 -22.87 -7.19 22.31
C ILE A 333 -23.12 -8.62 22.75
N GLY A 334 -24.38 -8.94 23.12
CA GLY A 334 -24.70 -10.20 23.76
C GLY A 334 -23.93 -10.35 25.06
N GLU A 335 -23.20 -11.45 25.22
CA GLU A 335 -22.38 -11.71 26.41
C GLU A 335 -20.97 -11.09 26.34
N ARG A 336 -20.55 -10.63 25.14
CA ARG A 336 -19.19 -10.11 24.93
C ARG A 336 -19.11 -8.63 25.31
N THR A 337 -18.19 -8.30 26.23
CA THR A 337 -17.83 -6.91 26.55
C THR A 337 -16.81 -6.42 25.54
N LEU A 338 -17.14 -5.35 24.83
CA LEU A 338 -16.27 -4.71 23.82
C LEU A 338 -15.45 -3.56 24.41
N LEU A 339 -16.01 -2.87 25.41
CA LEU A 339 -15.37 -1.76 26.11
C LEU A 339 -15.92 -1.69 27.53
N GLU A 340 -15.06 -1.52 28.50
CA GLU A 340 -15.40 -1.43 29.90
C GLU A 340 -14.96 -0.11 30.51
N ALA A 341 -15.92 0.62 31.09
CA ALA A 341 -15.75 1.79 31.97
C ALA A 341 -14.78 2.86 31.40
N LEU A 342 -14.92 3.28 30.13
CA LEU A 342 -14.12 4.35 29.57
C LEU A 342 -14.58 5.72 30.09
N ASP A 343 -13.67 6.45 30.71
CA ASP A 343 -13.79 7.86 31.07
C ASP A 343 -12.88 8.70 30.18
N TYR A 344 -13.47 9.54 29.33
CA TYR A 344 -12.71 10.42 28.46
C TYR A 344 -13.54 11.62 28.00
N VAL A 345 -12.88 12.76 27.85
CA VAL A 345 -13.48 13.99 27.31
C VAL A 345 -12.70 14.39 26.06
N VAL A 346 -13.42 14.58 24.97
CA VAL A 346 -12.87 15.13 23.72
C VAL A 346 -13.12 16.61 23.68
N HIS A 347 -12.06 17.39 23.57
CA HIS A 347 -12.11 18.83 23.51
C HIS A 347 -12.21 19.36 22.08
N ARG A 348 -12.57 20.61 21.96
CA ARG A 348 -12.62 21.32 20.67
C ARG A 348 -11.24 21.32 20.00
N GLY A 349 -11.20 20.92 18.74
CA GLY A 349 -9.99 20.85 17.94
C GLY A 349 -9.16 19.58 18.16
N ASP A 350 -9.57 18.71 19.09
CA ASP A 350 -8.90 17.42 19.28
C ASP A 350 -9.06 16.54 18.04
N LYS A 351 -7.98 15.87 17.68
CA LYS A 351 -7.99 14.76 16.73
C LYS A 351 -7.65 13.49 17.47
N LEU A 352 -8.54 12.49 17.45
CA LEU A 352 -8.38 11.22 18.11
C LEU A 352 -8.58 10.07 17.14
N ILE A 353 -7.58 9.19 17.02
CA ILE A 353 -7.69 7.96 16.25
C ILE A 353 -8.13 6.84 17.17
N ILE A 354 -9.05 6.00 16.70
CA ILE A 354 -9.51 4.78 17.37
C ILE A 354 -8.96 3.60 16.57
N ALA A 355 -8.06 2.83 17.19
CA ALA A 355 -7.40 1.68 16.56
C ALA A 355 -7.60 0.41 17.40
N GLY A 356 -7.18 -0.74 16.88
CA GLY A 356 -7.26 -2.03 17.56
C GLY A 356 -7.62 -3.17 16.61
N PRO A 357 -7.52 -4.44 17.03
CA PRO A 357 -7.84 -5.60 16.22
C PRO A 357 -9.26 -5.58 15.67
N ASN A 358 -9.53 -6.37 14.66
CA ASN A 358 -10.86 -6.48 14.09
C ASN A 358 -11.84 -7.12 15.11
N GLY A 359 -13.07 -6.60 15.15
CA GLY A 359 -14.10 -7.08 16.08
C GLY A 359 -13.97 -6.58 17.53
N THR A 360 -13.07 -5.64 17.83
CA THR A 360 -12.95 -5.02 19.18
C THR A 360 -14.01 -3.95 19.47
N GLY A 361 -14.84 -3.58 18.48
CA GLY A 361 -15.96 -2.67 18.69
C GLY A 361 -15.70 -1.22 18.30
N LYS A 362 -14.69 -0.93 17.48
CA LYS A 362 -14.35 0.42 16.98
C LYS A 362 -15.55 1.14 16.35
N SER A 363 -16.15 0.54 15.34
CA SER A 363 -17.36 1.07 14.68
C SER A 363 -18.56 1.16 15.62
N THR A 364 -18.67 0.20 16.58
CA THR A 364 -19.73 0.23 17.59
C THR A 364 -19.56 1.42 18.54
N LEU A 365 -18.32 1.75 18.91
CA LEU A 365 -18.02 2.95 19.71
C LEU A 365 -18.48 4.21 18.97
N LEU A 366 -18.13 4.36 17.67
CA LEU A 366 -18.60 5.52 16.88
C LEU A 366 -20.14 5.59 16.81
N GLN A 367 -20.83 4.44 16.64
CA GLN A 367 -22.30 4.39 16.64
C GLN A 367 -22.91 4.82 17.99
N VAL A 368 -22.24 4.51 19.10
CA VAL A 368 -22.67 4.96 20.43
C VAL A 368 -22.45 6.45 20.61
N LEU A 369 -21.30 6.98 20.13
CA LEU A 369 -20.97 8.40 20.16
C LEU A 369 -21.92 9.24 19.29
N ASP A 370 -22.33 8.69 18.14
CA ASP A 370 -23.34 9.27 17.23
C ASP A 370 -24.79 9.19 17.78
N GLY A 371 -25.00 8.43 18.85
CA GLY A 371 -26.35 8.24 19.44
C GLY A 371 -27.22 7.23 18.71
N LYS A 372 -26.74 6.58 17.64
CA LYS A 372 -27.47 5.49 16.95
C LYS A 372 -27.64 4.23 17.81
N ARG A 373 -26.74 4.05 18.76
CA ARG A 373 -26.77 2.93 19.69
C ARG A 373 -26.66 3.43 21.12
N ARG A 374 -27.46 2.84 22.03
CA ARG A 374 -27.37 3.15 23.46
C ARG A 374 -26.17 2.40 24.08
N PRO A 375 -25.40 3.04 24.96
CA PRO A 375 -24.38 2.36 25.75
C PRO A 375 -25.01 1.29 26.64
N SER A 376 -24.27 0.24 26.98
CA SER A 376 -24.72 -0.80 27.92
C SER A 376 -24.55 -0.36 29.37
N GLY A 377 -23.67 0.60 29.65
CA GLY A 377 -23.43 1.23 30.93
C GLY A 377 -22.75 2.57 30.79
N GLY A 378 -22.81 3.40 31.82
CA GLY A 378 -22.26 4.76 31.75
C GLY A 378 -23.11 5.71 30.93
N MET A 379 -22.50 6.82 30.49
CA MET A 379 -23.18 7.85 29.70
C MET A 379 -22.26 8.46 28.64
N VAL A 380 -22.87 8.85 27.52
CA VAL A 380 -22.26 9.68 26.48
C VAL A 380 -23.14 10.93 26.32
N ARG A 381 -22.49 12.09 26.25
CA ARG A 381 -23.16 13.35 25.97
C ARG A 381 -22.35 14.17 24.96
N LEU A 382 -23.03 14.68 23.95
CA LEU A 382 -22.46 15.70 23.06
C LEU A 382 -22.55 17.07 23.72
N GLY A 383 -21.51 17.85 23.60
CA GLY A 383 -21.42 19.20 24.12
C GLY A 383 -22.31 20.18 23.37
N THR A 384 -22.52 21.36 23.98
CA THR A 384 -23.34 22.40 23.39
C THR A 384 -22.67 22.95 22.11
N GLY A 385 -23.46 23.10 21.05
CA GLY A 385 -22.97 23.58 19.75
C GLY A 385 -22.27 22.50 18.91
N ALA A 386 -22.20 21.26 19.36
CA ALA A 386 -21.68 20.14 18.55
C ALA A 386 -22.58 19.92 17.33
N LYS A 387 -21.98 19.95 16.14
CA LYS A 387 -22.62 19.66 14.85
C LYS A 387 -21.89 18.46 14.23
N PRO A 388 -22.36 17.23 14.50
CA PRO A 388 -21.67 16.03 14.02
C PRO A 388 -21.85 15.83 12.53
N GLY A 389 -20.77 15.47 11.83
CA GLY A 389 -20.74 14.95 10.47
C GLY A 389 -20.23 13.51 10.51
N ILE A 390 -20.92 12.60 9.82
CA ILE A 390 -20.68 11.17 9.98
C ILE A 390 -20.34 10.55 8.63
N PHE A 391 -19.26 9.79 8.64
CA PHE A 391 -18.89 8.89 7.55
C PHE A 391 -18.88 7.45 8.09
N VAL A 392 -19.75 6.60 7.56
CA VAL A 392 -19.82 5.18 7.94
C VAL A 392 -19.16 4.30 6.89
N GLN A 393 -18.61 3.17 7.31
CA GLN A 393 -17.90 2.23 6.44
C GLN A 393 -18.78 1.73 5.27
N GLN A 394 -20.05 1.44 5.52
CA GLN A 394 -21.00 1.04 4.49
C GLN A 394 -22.01 2.15 4.25
N GLN A 395 -21.85 2.85 3.13
CA GLN A 395 -22.83 3.84 2.71
C GLN A 395 -24.09 3.14 2.15
N ALA A 396 -25.27 3.59 2.61
CA ALA A 396 -26.52 3.07 2.07
C ALA A 396 -26.64 3.45 0.59
N ARG A 397 -26.94 2.45 -0.25
CA ARG A 397 -27.27 2.72 -1.67
C ARG A 397 -28.52 3.60 -1.74
N ARG A 398 -28.42 4.67 -2.49
CA ARG A 398 -29.49 5.64 -2.70
C ARG A 398 -29.93 5.58 -4.16
N ALA A 399 -31.22 5.79 -4.42
CA ALA A 399 -31.74 5.99 -5.76
C ALA A 399 -31.55 7.47 -6.17
N GLY A 400 -31.44 7.71 -7.47
CA GLY A 400 -31.31 9.06 -8.04
C GLY A 400 -29.89 9.36 -8.52
N ARG A 401 -29.72 10.47 -9.22
CA ARG A 401 -28.45 10.86 -9.81
C ARG A 401 -27.52 11.51 -8.76
N VAL A 402 -26.22 11.42 -8.99
CA VAL A 402 -25.20 12.07 -8.15
C VAL A 402 -25.47 13.56 -7.93
N ILE A 403 -25.84 14.28 -8.99
CA ILE A 403 -26.16 15.71 -8.91
C ILE A 403 -27.36 15.97 -8.00
N ASP A 404 -28.39 15.10 -8.06
CA ASP A 404 -29.61 15.25 -7.26
C ASP A 404 -29.34 15.02 -5.77
N ALA A 405 -28.36 14.23 -5.41
CA ALA A 405 -27.98 13.99 -4.02
C ALA A 405 -27.54 15.29 -3.31
N ILE A 406 -26.88 16.20 -4.04
CA ILE A 406 -26.48 17.51 -3.53
C ILE A 406 -27.62 18.53 -3.75
N TRP A 407 -28.18 18.60 -4.95
CA TRP A 407 -29.12 19.64 -5.33
C TRP A 407 -30.42 19.59 -4.51
N ASN A 408 -30.93 18.42 -4.19
CA ASN A 408 -32.12 18.25 -3.35
C ASN A 408 -31.92 18.78 -1.92
N GLN A 409 -30.70 18.72 -1.40
CA GLN A 409 -30.36 19.23 -0.06
C GLN A 409 -30.10 20.74 -0.09
N TYR A 410 -29.57 21.27 -1.21
CA TYR A 410 -29.18 22.65 -1.40
C TYR A 410 -29.88 23.29 -2.63
N PRO A 411 -31.23 23.44 -2.63
CA PRO A 411 -32.00 23.86 -3.79
C PRO A 411 -31.74 25.31 -4.23
N ARG A 412 -31.01 26.07 -3.43
CA ARG A 412 -30.59 27.44 -3.78
C ARG A 412 -29.36 27.47 -4.69
N PHE A 413 -28.63 26.35 -4.80
CA PHE A 413 -27.47 26.31 -5.67
C PHE A 413 -27.90 26.19 -7.13
N THR A 414 -27.18 26.88 -8.00
CA THR A 414 -27.30 26.70 -9.45
C THR A 414 -26.67 25.37 -9.87
N GLU A 415 -27.06 24.85 -11.02
CA GLU A 415 -26.46 23.64 -11.58
C GLU A 415 -24.93 23.77 -11.68
N LEU A 416 -24.43 24.92 -12.09
CA LEU A 416 -22.99 25.18 -12.21
C LEU A 416 -22.27 25.08 -10.85
N GLU A 417 -22.86 25.60 -9.79
CA GLU A 417 -22.28 25.53 -8.43
C GLU A 417 -22.24 24.08 -7.94
N VAL A 418 -23.32 23.31 -8.14
CA VAL A 418 -23.38 21.90 -7.78
C VAL A 418 -22.32 21.10 -8.56
N ARG A 419 -22.22 21.31 -9.88
CA ARG A 419 -21.22 20.63 -10.74
C ARG A 419 -19.81 21.03 -10.37
N SER A 420 -19.56 22.29 -10.08
CA SER A 420 -18.25 22.79 -9.64
C SER A 420 -17.85 22.22 -8.29
N HIS A 421 -18.81 22.06 -7.37
CA HIS A 421 -18.58 21.41 -6.09
C HIS A 421 -18.24 19.92 -6.27
N LEU A 422 -19.05 19.18 -7.01
CA LEU A 422 -18.84 17.77 -7.30
C LEU A 422 -17.52 17.51 -8.05
N ALA A 423 -17.10 18.43 -8.92
CA ALA A 423 -15.84 18.33 -9.65
C ALA A 423 -14.61 18.31 -8.73
N ARG A 424 -14.67 18.99 -7.57
CA ARG A 424 -13.60 18.95 -6.54
C ARG A 424 -13.42 17.56 -5.94
N PHE A 425 -14.47 16.73 -5.95
CA PHE A 425 -14.50 15.35 -5.46
C PHE A 425 -14.40 14.32 -6.59
N GLY A 426 -14.06 14.77 -7.81
CA GLY A 426 -13.75 13.91 -8.95
C GLY A 426 -14.94 13.52 -9.82
N TYR A 427 -16.13 14.13 -9.65
CA TYR A 427 -17.26 13.93 -10.56
C TYR A 427 -17.23 14.99 -11.67
N ARG A 428 -16.93 14.59 -12.90
CA ARG A 428 -16.79 15.50 -14.05
C ARG A 428 -17.68 15.07 -15.23
N GLY A 429 -18.04 16.02 -16.07
CA GLY A 429 -18.81 15.76 -17.29
C GLY A 429 -20.09 14.98 -17.02
N GLU A 430 -20.25 13.83 -17.67
CA GLU A 430 -21.42 12.96 -17.55
C GLU A 430 -21.49 12.17 -16.24
N GLU A 431 -20.40 12.08 -15.49
CA GLU A 431 -20.37 11.33 -14.23
C GLU A 431 -21.33 11.90 -13.18
N VAL A 432 -21.61 13.20 -13.21
CA VAL A 432 -22.56 13.85 -12.30
C VAL A 432 -24.01 13.35 -12.50
N PHE A 433 -24.31 12.74 -13.64
CA PHE A 433 -25.63 12.20 -13.96
C PHE A 433 -25.74 10.68 -13.75
N LYS A 434 -24.66 10.01 -13.35
CA LYS A 434 -24.71 8.58 -12.99
C LYS A 434 -25.72 8.34 -11.87
N ASP A 435 -26.38 7.18 -11.91
CA ASP A 435 -27.26 6.74 -10.83
C ASP A 435 -26.42 6.33 -9.61
N CYS A 436 -26.75 6.86 -8.45
CA CYS A 436 -26.09 6.53 -7.17
C CYS A 436 -26.12 5.01 -6.87
N ALA A 437 -27.12 4.27 -7.35
CA ALA A 437 -27.22 2.84 -7.17
C ALA A 437 -26.12 2.06 -7.92
N THR A 438 -25.54 2.64 -8.97
CA THR A 438 -24.50 2.02 -9.82
C THR A 438 -23.09 2.42 -9.42
N LEU A 439 -22.94 3.31 -8.45
CA LEU A 439 -21.63 3.79 -8.00
C LEU A 439 -20.82 2.67 -7.32
N SER A 440 -19.54 2.63 -7.62
CA SER A 440 -18.57 1.83 -6.85
C SER A 440 -18.43 2.34 -5.42
N GLY A 441 -17.85 1.53 -4.52
CA GLY A 441 -17.61 1.93 -3.14
C GLY A 441 -16.79 3.23 -3.01
N GLY A 442 -15.76 3.38 -3.83
CA GLY A 442 -14.95 4.60 -3.85
C GLY A 442 -15.67 5.82 -4.41
N GLU A 443 -16.49 5.65 -5.45
CA GLU A 443 -17.36 6.73 -5.94
C GLU A 443 -18.36 7.15 -4.87
N MET A 444 -19.03 6.21 -4.21
CA MET A 444 -19.96 6.52 -3.12
C MET A 444 -19.29 7.26 -1.96
N ALA A 445 -18.06 6.86 -1.59
CA ALA A 445 -17.27 7.56 -0.58
C ALA A 445 -16.98 9.02 -0.98
N ARG A 446 -16.57 9.27 -2.24
CA ARG A 446 -16.36 10.62 -2.77
C ARG A 446 -17.62 11.49 -2.72
N LEU A 447 -18.78 10.91 -3.05
CA LEU A 447 -20.06 11.61 -2.93
C LEU A 447 -20.36 11.98 -1.47
N ARG A 448 -20.11 11.06 -0.52
CA ARG A 448 -20.32 11.36 0.89
C ARG A 448 -19.38 12.44 1.42
N PHE A 449 -18.12 12.48 0.96
CA PHE A 449 -17.21 13.59 1.30
C PHE A 449 -17.68 14.92 0.70
N ALA A 450 -18.26 14.92 -0.50
CA ALA A 450 -18.85 16.12 -1.08
C ALA A 450 -20.05 16.64 -0.23
N GLU A 451 -20.90 15.74 0.25
CA GLU A 451 -21.99 16.10 1.17
C GLU A 451 -21.43 16.66 2.50
N LEU A 452 -20.46 15.96 3.13
CA LEU A 452 -19.84 16.40 4.39
C LEU A 452 -19.20 17.78 4.29
N ALA A 453 -18.56 18.10 3.17
CA ALA A 453 -17.96 19.41 2.96
C ALA A 453 -19.01 20.52 2.94
N LEU A 454 -20.23 20.26 2.46
CA LEU A 454 -21.35 21.22 2.49
C LEU A 454 -22.08 21.25 3.83
N GLU A 455 -22.12 20.14 4.55
CA GLU A 455 -22.69 20.07 5.90
C GLU A 455 -21.90 20.94 6.88
N ARG A 456 -20.61 21.18 6.64
CA ARG A 456 -19.70 21.97 7.49
C ARG A 456 -19.78 21.57 8.97
N PRO A 457 -19.50 20.29 9.32
CA PRO A 457 -19.50 19.82 10.70
C PRO A 457 -18.32 20.41 11.48
N ASN A 458 -18.49 20.65 12.79
CA ASN A 458 -17.40 20.99 13.70
C ASN A 458 -16.88 19.78 14.50
N LEU A 459 -17.58 18.63 14.39
CA LEU A 459 -17.23 17.35 14.95
C LEU A 459 -17.42 16.28 13.87
N MET A 460 -16.35 15.60 13.47
CA MET A 460 -16.43 14.51 12.48
C MET A 460 -16.21 13.15 13.13
N PHE A 461 -17.10 12.19 12.80
CA PHE A 461 -16.96 10.78 13.10
C PHE A 461 -16.72 10.04 11.78
N LEU A 462 -15.52 9.53 11.58
CA LEU A 462 -15.14 8.83 10.34
C LEU A 462 -14.78 7.36 10.65
N ASP A 463 -15.50 6.44 10.02
CA ASP A 463 -15.28 4.98 10.17
C ASP A 463 -14.66 4.43 8.89
N GLU A 464 -13.36 4.11 8.93
CA GLU A 464 -12.54 3.60 7.82
C GLU A 464 -12.70 4.41 6.52
N PRO A 465 -12.46 5.74 6.54
CA PRO A 465 -12.75 6.61 5.40
C PRO A 465 -11.83 6.38 4.20
N THR A 466 -10.69 5.72 4.39
CA THR A 466 -9.71 5.41 3.33
C THR A 466 -10.02 4.12 2.56
N ASN A 467 -10.99 3.29 3.04
CA ASN A 467 -11.36 2.06 2.36
C ASN A 467 -11.97 2.33 0.98
N HIS A 468 -11.60 1.53 -0.01
CA HIS A 468 -12.03 1.63 -1.41
C HIS A 468 -11.58 2.90 -2.14
N LEU A 469 -10.81 3.78 -1.50
CA LEU A 469 -10.20 4.94 -2.17
C LEU A 469 -8.89 4.53 -2.84
N ASP A 470 -8.65 5.08 -4.03
CA ASP A 470 -7.34 4.95 -4.66
C ASP A 470 -6.28 5.78 -3.91
N ILE A 471 -5.02 5.52 -4.22
CA ILE A 471 -3.88 6.08 -3.50
C ILE A 471 -3.86 7.61 -3.54
N PHE A 472 -4.29 8.23 -4.65
CA PHE A 472 -4.32 9.68 -4.82
C PHE A 472 -5.44 10.32 -4.00
N MET A 473 -6.60 9.66 -3.96
CA MET A 473 -7.73 10.13 -3.14
C MET A 473 -7.42 10.00 -1.64
N ARG A 474 -6.70 8.95 -1.22
CA ARG A 474 -6.22 8.79 0.16
C ARG A 474 -5.29 9.93 0.57
N GLU A 475 -4.37 10.34 -0.32
CA GLU A 475 -3.49 11.47 -0.11
C GLU A 475 -4.27 12.77 0.09
N THR A 476 -5.16 13.08 -0.86
CA THR A 476 -5.98 14.28 -0.79
C THR A 476 -6.86 14.32 0.46
N LEU A 477 -7.43 13.17 0.85
CA LEU A 477 -8.21 13.07 2.09
C LEU A 477 -7.32 13.31 3.32
N THR A 478 -6.11 12.74 3.34
CA THR A 478 -5.15 12.92 4.43
C THR A 478 -4.79 14.40 4.60
N ASP A 479 -4.51 15.09 3.49
CA ASP A 479 -4.21 16.53 3.50
C ASP A 479 -5.41 17.36 3.97
N ALA A 480 -6.60 17.03 3.50
CA ALA A 480 -7.83 17.70 3.91
C ALA A 480 -8.14 17.51 5.41
N LEU A 481 -7.93 16.29 5.95
CA LEU A 481 -8.12 16.00 7.37
C LEU A 481 -7.01 16.59 8.24
N SER A 482 -5.78 16.70 7.73
CA SER A 482 -4.68 17.38 8.41
C SER A 482 -4.95 18.88 8.54
N ALA A 483 -5.45 19.51 7.48
CA ALA A 483 -5.79 20.93 7.43
C ALA A 483 -7.09 21.28 8.19
N TYR A 484 -7.94 20.29 8.50
CA TYR A 484 -9.19 20.51 9.21
C TYR A 484 -8.93 20.94 10.65
N THR A 485 -9.50 22.08 11.05
CA THR A 485 -9.32 22.69 12.37
C THR A 485 -10.39 22.30 13.40
N GLY A 486 -11.44 21.60 12.97
CA GLY A 486 -12.47 21.07 13.85
C GLY A 486 -12.03 19.78 14.56
N THR A 487 -12.95 19.20 15.34
CA THR A 487 -12.70 17.98 16.12
C THR A 487 -12.94 16.73 15.28
N LEU A 488 -12.04 15.77 15.37
CA LEU A 488 -12.03 14.54 14.56
C LEU A 488 -11.90 13.30 15.43
N LEU A 489 -12.87 12.39 15.32
CA LEU A 489 -12.77 11.02 15.82
C LEU A 489 -12.75 10.07 14.62
N LEU A 490 -11.64 9.35 14.45
CA LEU A 490 -11.33 8.57 13.26
C LEU A 490 -11.03 7.12 13.62
N VAL A 491 -11.78 6.19 13.07
CA VAL A 491 -11.41 4.78 13.04
C VAL A 491 -10.66 4.53 11.73
N THR A 492 -9.43 4.05 11.82
CA THR A 492 -8.65 3.70 10.63
C THR A 492 -7.57 2.67 10.91
N HIS A 493 -7.18 1.94 9.88
CA HIS A 493 -5.99 1.08 9.81
C HIS A 493 -4.92 1.64 8.87
N ASP A 494 -5.14 2.82 8.29
CA ASP A 494 -4.22 3.49 7.39
C ASP A 494 -3.07 4.14 8.18
N ARG A 495 -1.88 3.54 8.07
CA ARG A 495 -0.68 3.99 8.80
C ARG A 495 -0.18 5.35 8.33
N TYR A 496 -0.28 5.62 7.02
CA TYR A 496 0.13 6.90 6.48
C TYR A 496 -0.73 8.03 7.06
N LEU A 497 -2.05 7.82 7.10
CA LEU A 497 -2.99 8.77 7.72
C LEU A 497 -2.70 8.95 9.22
N MET A 498 -2.44 7.86 9.97
CA MET A 498 -2.09 7.94 11.39
C MET A 498 -0.80 8.72 11.64
N GLN A 499 0.24 8.48 10.83
CA GLN A 499 1.54 9.19 10.94
C GLN A 499 1.40 10.66 10.59
N THR A 500 0.69 10.98 9.51
CA THR A 500 0.53 12.36 9.03
C THR A 500 -0.29 13.21 9.99
N LEU A 501 -1.35 12.64 10.58
CA LEU A 501 -2.14 13.36 11.60
C LEU A 501 -1.36 13.55 12.90
N GLY A 502 -0.47 12.63 13.26
CA GLY A 502 0.39 12.72 14.45
C GLY A 502 -0.35 12.87 15.78
N CYS A 503 -1.63 12.51 15.83
CA CYS A 503 -2.52 12.73 16.96
C CYS A 503 -2.58 11.51 17.90
N PRO A 504 -3.17 11.65 19.11
CA PRO A 504 -3.36 10.56 20.05
C PRO A 504 -4.19 9.41 19.47
N ILE A 505 -3.89 8.18 19.92
CA ILE A 505 -4.55 6.95 19.51
C ILE A 505 -5.18 6.28 20.73
N LEU A 506 -6.49 6.00 20.65
CA LEU A 506 -7.22 5.15 21.57
C LEU A 506 -7.22 3.73 21.02
N TYR A 507 -6.40 2.86 21.59
CA TYR A 507 -6.27 1.47 21.16
C TYR A 507 -7.19 0.57 21.98
N LEU A 508 -8.09 -0.14 21.28
CA LEU A 508 -9.08 -1.05 21.88
C LEU A 508 -8.59 -2.49 21.76
N GLU A 509 -8.39 -3.16 22.91
CA GLU A 509 -7.97 -4.57 22.96
C GLU A 509 -8.57 -5.21 24.20
N ASP A 510 -9.15 -6.41 24.07
CA ASP A 510 -9.71 -7.23 25.16
C ASP A 510 -10.65 -6.48 26.13
N GLY A 511 -11.51 -5.62 25.59
CA GLY A 511 -12.47 -4.84 26.36
C GLY A 511 -11.87 -3.62 27.07
N LYS A 512 -10.61 -3.34 26.90
CA LYS A 512 -9.90 -2.20 27.49
C LYS A 512 -9.53 -1.17 26.44
N ALA A 513 -9.43 0.08 26.87
CA ALA A 513 -8.97 1.20 26.08
C ALA A 513 -7.62 1.68 26.61
N THR A 514 -6.61 1.74 25.75
CA THR A 514 -5.27 2.24 26.09
C THR A 514 -4.94 3.44 25.22
N PHE A 515 -4.42 4.51 25.81
CA PHE A 515 -4.03 5.71 25.10
C PHE A 515 -2.55 5.69 24.71
N TYR A 516 -2.26 5.99 23.44
CA TYR A 516 -0.93 6.24 22.91
C TYR A 516 -0.83 7.66 22.39
N GLN A 517 0.30 8.33 22.59
CA GLN A 517 0.49 9.72 22.19
C GLN A 517 0.52 9.91 20.66
N ASN A 518 1.02 8.91 19.94
CA ASN A 518 1.11 8.90 18.48
C ASN A 518 1.32 7.47 17.97
N PHE A 519 1.33 7.32 16.64
CA PHE A 519 1.53 6.04 15.96
C PHE A 519 2.86 5.38 16.29
N GLN A 520 3.96 6.14 16.45
CA GLN A 520 5.27 5.56 16.76
C GLN A 520 5.26 4.80 18.10
N LYS A 521 4.62 5.38 19.12
CA LYS A 521 4.48 4.71 20.43
C LYS A 521 3.63 3.45 20.39
N LEU A 522 2.62 3.41 19.51
CA LEU A 522 1.84 2.20 19.26
C LEU A 522 2.69 1.13 18.57
N HIS A 523 3.45 1.50 17.55
CA HIS A 523 4.32 0.58 16.80
C HIS A 523 5.45 0.00 17.64
N ASP A 524 6.08 0.80 18.54
CA ASP A 524 7.12 0.34 19.46
C ASP A 524 6.58 -0.76 20.41
N ARG A 525 5.29 -0.72 20.79
CA ARG A 525 4.63 -1.79 21.57
C ARG A 525 4.57 -3.09 20.77
N ASP A 526 4.17 -3.03 19.51
CA ASP A 526 3.96 -4.22 18.68
C ASP A 526 5.30 -4.92 18.38
N THR A 527 6.37 -4.15 18.17
CA THR A 527 7.72 -4.71 18.01
C THR A 527 8.23 -5.37 19.30
N SER A 528 7.85 -4.90 20.48
CA SER A 528 8.22 -5.50 21.77
C SER A 528 7.41 -6.76 22.12
N LYS A 529 6.25 -6.97 21.51
CA LYS A 529 5.39 -8.16 21.67
C LYS A 529 5.73 -9.31 20.72
N GLN A 530 6.56 -9.10 19.69
CA GLN A 530 7.01 -10.22 18.88
C GLN A 530 7.76 -11.21 19.78
N PRO A 531 7.36 -12.47 19.88
CA PRO A 531 8.12 -13.45 20.65
C PRO A 531 9.51 -13.52 20.02
N GLU A 532 10.54 -13.32 20.84
CA GLU A 532 11.90 -13.73 20.47
C GLU A 532 11.78 -15.11 19.82
N PRO A 533 12.41 -15.35 18.66
CA PRO A 533 12.36 -16.66 18.03
C PRO A 533 12.71 -17.68 19.11
N ALA A 534 11.81 -18.64 19.30
CA ALA A 534 11.93 -19.67 20.35
C ALA A 534 13.37 -20.16 20.36
N LYS A 535 14.06 -19.90 21.47
CA LYS A 535 15.39 -20.46 21.71
C LYS A 535 15.24 -21.95 21.55
N GLN A 536 15.76 -22.49 20.46
CA GLN A 536 16.02 -23.93 20.39
C GLN A 536 16.84 -24.26 21.62
N GLU A 537 16.36 -25.17 22.43
CA GLU A 537 17.10 -25.71 23.56
C GLU A 537 18.43 -26.27 23.02
N ASP A 538 19.47 -25.49 23.18
CA ASP A 538 20.84 -25.88 22.88
C ASP A 538 21.23 -27.04 23.78
N LYS A 539 21.47 -28.17 23.18
CA LYS A 539 22.34 -29.19 23.80
C LYS A 539 23.69 -28.53 24.13
N PRO A 540 24.31 -28.82 25.26
CA PRO A 540 25.48 -28.10 25.73
C PRO A 540 26.65 -28.26 24.77
N GLN A 541 26.95 -27.27 23.96
CA GLN A 541 28.17 -27.12 23.21
C GLN A 541 29.05 -26.04 23.82
N LYS A 542 30.28 -26.44 24.08
CA LYS A 542 31.46 -25.72 24.54
C LYS A 542 31.37 -24.19 24.46
N ALA A 543 31.20 -23.58 25.64
CA ALA A 543 31.27 -22.13 25.84
C ALA A 543 32.72 -21.62 25.69
N GLY A 544 32.90 -20.55 24.91
CA GLY A 544 34.10 -19.72 24.97
C GLY A 544 34.39 -18.87 23.72
N TYR A 545 34.45 -19.45 22.55
CA TYR A 545 34.99 -18.77 21.36
C TYR A 545 33.99 -17.89 20.58
N GLY A 546 32.74 -18.25 20.49
CA GLY A 546 31.77 -17.55 19.63
C GLY A 546 31.17 -16.23 20.20
N LYS A 547 31.26 -16.01 21.51
CA LYS A 547 30.67 -14.82 22.17
C LYS A 547 31.56 -13.58 22.01
N GLU A 548 32.84 -13.79 21.99
CA GLU A 548 33.84 -12.73 21.81
C GLU A 548 33.92 -12.25 20.35
N GLN A 549 33.80 -13.16 19.38
CA GLN A 549 33.70 -12.82 17.97
C GLN A 549 32.41 -12.06 17.62
N ARG A 550 31.26 -12.44 18.18
CA ARG A 550 30.00 -11.69 18.00
C ARG A 550 30.05 -10.28 18.58
N ARG A 551 30.69 -10.12 19.73
CA ARG A 551 30.90 -8.81 20.35
C ARG A 551 31.80 -7.93 19.49
N ARG A 552 32.92 -8.46 18.99
CA ARG A 552 33.84 -7.73 18.13
C ARG A 552 33.21 -7.33 16.79
N ARG A 553 32.38 -8.19 16.18
CA ARG A 553 31.58 -7.82 14.99
C ARG A 553 30.60 -6.67 15.24
N ALA A 554 29.92 -6.68 16.38
CA ALA A 554 29.01 -5.60 16.74
C ALA A 554 29.76 -4.29 16.97
N GLU A 555 30.94 -4.33 17.59
CA GLU A 555 31.80 -3.17 17.82
C GLU A 555 32.33 -2.58 16.49
N VAL A 556 32.83 -3.42 15.58
CA VAL A 556 33.30 -3.01 14.24
C VAL A 556 32.16 -2.38 13.42
N ARG A 557 30.97 -2.99 13.40
CA ARG A 557 29.82 -2.46 12.68
C ARG A 557 29.33 -1.12 13.23
N THR A 558 29.39 -0.95 14.56
CA THR A 558 29.00 0.31 15.20
C THR A 558 30.02 1.42 14.91
N ARG A 559 31.32 1.09 14.90
CA ARG A 559 32.37 2.07 14.57
C ARG A 559 32.36 2.47 13.09
N LEU A 560 32.14 1.52 12.17
CA LEU A 560 31.96 1.82 10.74
C LEU A 560 30.84 2.83 10.50
N LYS A 561 29.69 2.60 11.12
CA LYS A 561 28.54 3.53 10.98
C LYS A 561 28.83 4.91 11.58
N ALA A 562 29.60 4.99 12.67
CA ALA A 562 30.01 6.26 13.24
C ALA A 562 30.98 7.00 12.30
N LEU A 563 31.95 6.29 11.71
CA LEU A 563 32.90 6.85 10.75
C LEU A 563 32.20 7.37 9.49
N GLU A 564 31.21 6.64 8.97
CA GLU A 564 30.40 7.10 7.81
C GLU A 564 29.72 8.44 8.12
N THR A 565 29.17 8.61 9.33
CA THR A 565 28.52 9.86 9.74
C THR A 565 29.57 11.00 9.89
N GLU A 566 30.73 10.71 10.52
CA GLU A 566 31.82 11.68 10.68
C GLU A 566 32.39 12.14 9.32
N ILE A 567 32.53 11.22 8.35
CA ILE A 567 32.99 11.52 6.98
C ILE A 567 31.96 12.38 6.22
N GLU A 568 30.65 12.10 6.37
CA GLU A 568 29.57 12.91 5.76
C GLU A 568 29.55 14.33 6.32
N GLU A 569 29.62 14.49 7.66
CA GLU A 569 29.62 15.80 8.32
C GLU A 569 30.85 16.63 7.90
N LEU A 570 32.02 15.99 7.86
CA LEU A 570 33.26 16.66 7.44
C LEU A 570 33.24 17.00 5.95
N GLY A 571 32.64 16.15 5.12
CA GLY A 571 32.42 16.44 3.70
C GLY A 571 31.52 17.65 3.45
N ALA A 572 30.46 17.81 4.25
CA ALA A 572 29.59 18.99 4.21
C ALA A 572 30.34 20.27 4.61
N HIS A 573 31.17 20.18 5.66
CA HIS A 573 32.01 21.31 6.11
C HIS A 573 33.07 21.73 5.09
N ILE A 574 33.69 20.77 4.41
CA ILE A 574 34.62 21.04 3.29
C ILE A 574 33.93 21.83 2.17
N VAL A 575 32.72 21.44 1.77
CA VAL A 575 31.95 22.15 0.75
C VAL A 575 31.58 23.57 1.19
N GLU A 576 31.30 23.77 2.48
CA GLU A 576 31.01 25.09 3.05
C GLU A 576 32.26 25.99 3.01
N LEU A 577 33.42 25.48 3.40
CA LEU A 577 34.69 26.18 3.30
C LEU A 577 35.09 26.51 1.87
N GLU A 578 34.89 25.61 0.94
CA GLU A 578 35.10 25.85 -0.50
C GLU A 578 34.22 26.98 -1.05
N ASN A 579 32.98 27.07 -0.58
CA ASN A 579 32.08 28.16 -0.96
C ASN A 579 32.51 29.49 -0.32
N GLU A 580 32.93 29.49 0.94
CA GLU A 580 33.45 30.68 1.65
C GLU A 580 34.74 31.23 1.00
N ILE A 581 35.65 30.36 0.61
CA ILE A 581 36.88 30.74 -0.10
C ILE A 581 36.58 31.43 -1.44
N ASN A 582 35.48 31.05 -2.11
CA ASN A 582 35.08 31.66 -3.38
C ASN A 582 34.26 32.96 -3.21
N ASP A 583 34.00 33.41 -1.97
CA ASP A 583 33.30 34.66 -1.72
C ASP A 583 34.20 35.87 -2.12
N PRO A 584 33.69 36.84 -2.89
CA PRO A 584 34.44 38.03 -3.32
C PRO A 584 34.98 38.87 -2.19
N GLU A 585 34.41 38.83 -0.98
CA GLU A 585 34.90 39.52 0.20
C GLU A 585 36.12 38.81 0.80
N VAL A 586 36.08 37.48 0.89
CA VAL A 586 37.19 36.65 1.38
C VAL A 586 38.40 36.70 0.43
N LEU A 587 38.15 36.68 -0.90
CA LEU A 587 39.17 36.79 -1.91
C LEU A 587 39.94 38.11 -1.91
N ARG A 588 39.40 39.17 -1.29
CA ARG A 588 40.08 40.49 -1.12
C ARG A 588 40.95 40.59 0.10
N ASP A 589 40.76 39.72 1.09
CA ASP A 589 41.55 39.71 2.34
C ASP A 589 42.54 38.53 2.34
N HIS A 590 43.78 38.81 2.04
CA HIS A 590 44.84 37.81 1.95
C HIS A 590 45.09 37.01 3.27
N LEU A 591 44.81 37.59 4.41
CA LEU A 591 45.00 36.89 5.69
C LEU A 591 43.86 35.92 5.95
N LEU A 592 42.62 36.36 5.72
CA LEU A 592 41.42 35.55 5.88
C LEU A 592 41.37 34.40 4.87
N LEU A 593 41.78 34.68 3.62
CA LEU A 593 41.87 33.65 2.56
C LEU A 593 42.88 32.56 2.94
N ARG A 594 44.05 32.95 3.48
CA ARG A 594 45.05 31.98 3.92
C ARG A 594 44.54 31.11 5.06
N ASP A 595 43.94 31.74 6.10
CA ASP A 595 43.41 31.00 7.26
C ASP A 595 42.31 29.99 6.81
N LYS A 596 41.45 30.37 5.86
CA LYS A 596 40.42 29.47 5.32
C LYS A 596 40.99 28.36 4.45
N CYS A 597 42.05 28.62 3.69
CA CYS A 597 42.75 27.58 2.94
C CYS A 597 43.46 26.59 3.85
N ASP A 598 44.12 27.08 4.92
CA ASP A 598 44.76 26.20 5.90
C ASP A 598 43.70 25.32 6.61
N GLU A 599 42.54 25.88 6.98
CA GLU A 599 41.41 25.14 7.56
C GLU A 599 40.81 24.08 6.58
N LEU A 600 40.73 24.39 5.29
CA LEU A 600 40.30 23.47 4.26
C LEU A 600 41.27 22.30 4.07
N ASP A 601 42.57 22.59 4.05
CA ASP A 601 43.60 21.55 3.91
C ASP A 601 43.65 20.63 5.13
N ASP A 602 43.51 21.18 6.36
CA ASP A 602 43.41 20.40 7.59
C ASP A 602 42.16 19.52 7.59
N SER A 603 41.00 20.03 7.14
CA SER A 603 39.75 19.28 7.05
C SER A 603 39.84 18.15 6.04
N ARG A 604 40.45 18.37 4.87
CA ARG A 604 40.71 17.33 3.85
C ARG A 604 41.67 16.26 4.37
N PHE A 605 42.71 16.65 5.07
CA PHE A 605 43.65 15.71 5.66
C PHE A 605 42.96 14.82 6.69
N HIS A 606 42.13 15.40 7.55
CA HIS A 606 41.38 14.65 8.56
C HIS A 606 40.32 13.72 7.90
N GLN A 607 39.66 14.17 6.86
CA GLN A 607 38.76 13.31 6.10
C GLN A 607 39.48 12.09 5.50
N GLN A 608 40.72 12.26 4.99
CA GLN A 608 41.52 11.16 4.47
C GLN A 608 41.90 10.17 5.60
N GLU A 609 42.23 10.63 6.79
CA GLU A 609 42.51 9.75 7.94
C GLU A 609 41.28 8.91 8.33
N LEU A 610 40.07 9.50 8.28
CA LEU A 610 38.83 8.79 8.55
C LEU A 610 38.52 7.74 7.48
N TYR A 611 38.79 8.04 6.19
CA TYR A 611 38.68 7.07 5.10
C TYR A 611 39.64 5.88 5.27
N ASP A 612 40.88 6.15 5.68
CA ASP A 612 41.89 5.11 5.90
C ASP A 612 41.52 4.20 7.12
N GLU A 613 40.88 4.77 8.14
CA GLU A 613 40.34 3.99 9.26
C GLU A 613 39.13 3.16 8.85
N TRP A 614 38.21 3.76 8.06
CA TRP A 614 37.04 3.09 7.53
C TRP A 614 37.41 1.90 6.64
N GLU A 615 38.37 2.06 5.72
CA GLU A 615 38.82 1.01 4.81
C GLU A 615 39.39 -0.20 5.59
N LYS A 616 40.21 0.05 6.62
CA LYS A 616 40.76 -1.01 7.48
C LYS A 616 39.68 -1.79 8.22
N LEU A 617 38.68 -1.09 8.75
CA LEU A 617 37.57 -1.72 9.47
C LEU A 617 36.60 -2.45 8.53
N ALA A 618 36.38 -1.95 7.31
CA ALA A 618 35.60 -2.61 6.29
C ALA A 618 36.25 -3.93 5.84
N GLU A 619 37.59 -3.93 5.62
CA GLU A 619 38.32 -5.17 5.36
C GLU A 619 38.29 -6.18 6.52
N GLU A 620 38.32 -5.70 7.78
CA GLU A 620 38.18 -6.55 8.97
C GLU A 620 36.77 -7.16 9.03
N GLN A 621 35.73 -6.41 8.69
CA GLN A 621 34.35 -6.89 8.61
C GLN A 621 34.22 -7.98 7.54
N ASP A 622 34.71 -7.74 6.32
CA ASP A 622 34.64 -8.69 5.22
C ASP A 622 35.37 -10.01 5.54
N ARG A 623 36.53 -9.95 6.22
CA ARG A 623 37.22 -11.17 6.70
C ARG A 623 36.41 -11.93 7.73
N MET A 624 35.77 -11.23 8.68
CA MET A 624 34.92 -11.85 9.69
C MET A 624 33.66 -12.47 9.09
N ASP A 625 33.11 -11.89 8.00
CA ASP A 625 31.94 -12.42 7.30
C ASP A 625 32.31 -13.63 6.44
N ALA A 626 33.47 -13.63 5.77
CA ALA A 626 33.99 -14.79 5.04
C ALA A 626 34.31 -15.99 5.94
N GLU A 627 34.81 -15.76 7.17
CA GLU A 627 35.05 -16.83 8.16
C GLU A 627 33.77 -17.44 8.74
N SER A 628 32.62 -16.79 8.57
CA SER A 628 31.33 -17.33 9.03
C SER A 628 30.60 -18.19 8.01
N ASP A 629 30.94 -18.02 6.72
CA ASP A 629 30.35 -18.77 5.59
C ASP A 629 31.17 -20.05 5.24
N SER A 630 32.30 -20.24 5.90
CA SER A 630 33.13 -21.47 5.85
C SER A 630 32.91 -22.37 7.06
#